data_a1aee97c4255f783ab57c0260f6f59d1
#
_entry.id   a1aee97c4255f783ab57c0260f6f59d1
#
_cell.length_a   1.000
_cell.length_b   1.000
_cell.length_c   1.000
_cell.angle_alpha   90.00
_cell.angle_beta   90.00
_cell.angle_gamma   90.00
#
_symmetry.space_group_name_H-M   'P 1'
#
loop_
_entity.id
_entity.type
_entity.pdbx_description
1 polymer ?
#
loop_
_entity_poly.entity_id
_entity_poly.type
_entity_poly.pdbx_seq_one_letter_code
_entity_poly.pdbx_strand_id
1 'polypeptide(L)'
;MKKKILPIVATLIILFFTSSSNYQMLYNKLEAEHKYIQNQIKAEEVKIQGINNKSVIVRNSKETVDKTTPVEYPNIQLHAIGAALMDADSGRVLFERKGYEALPMASTTKIMTCIVALEEGKLDDMVTVSKYASTMPDVQLGIREGEQYILNDLLYSLMLESHNDVAVAIAEHIGSSVQGFAKMMNEKAKEIGCENTHFVTPNGLDANGHYSTAVDMSRIASYAIKNKEFIKITNEPIWNFSEVKTGRKFAVSNKDRFLYIFDGAIGVKTGFTGKAGYCFVGAVKKNNKTLVSAVLGCGWYPNKGLKWKDTTKLMNYGLDNFEYKTVFEGTDNFQPIMVDKGIEKITNTYIEGHLDLLLSENDKVDYTYNMPEMVKAPIHKGSAVGYINVWINGEI
;
A
#
# COMPACT_ATOMS: atom_id res chain seq x y z
N MET A 1 21.63 13.71 1.87
CA MET A 1 20.51 13.72 0.90
C MET A 1 19.23 13.50 1.68
N LYS A 2 18.33 14.49 1.72
CA LYS A 2 17.09 14.41 2.50
C LYS A 2 16.13 13.44 1.78
N LYS A 3 15.81 12.32 2.43
CA LYS A 3 14.78 11.38 1.97
C LYS A 3 13.43 12.09 2.00
N LYS A 4 12.82 12.32 0.86
CA LYS A 4 11.40 12.71 0.77
C LYS A 4 10.59 11.42 0.83
N ILE A 5 10.03 11.13 1.99
CA ILE A 5 9.01 10.08 2.15
C ILE A 5 7.74 10.64 1.52
N LEU A 6 7.16 9.91 0.55
CA LEU A 6 5.85 10.28 -0.02
C LEU A 6 4.81 9.85 1.02
N PRO A 7 4.08 10.78 1.63
CA PRO A 7 3.14 10.43 2.68
C PRO A 7 1.91 9.75 2.07
N ILE A 8 1.40 8.75 2.76
CA ILE A 8 0.03 8.28 2.53
C ILE A 8 -0.88 9.36 3.11
N VAL A 9 -1.37 10.22 2.23
CA VAL A 9 -2.23 11.34 2.63
C VAL A 9 -3.65 10.81 2.83
N ALA A 10 -4.04 10.56 4.08
CA ALA A 10 -5.44 10.54 4.44
C ALA A 10 -5.95 11.99 4.45
N THR A 11 -6.32 12.51 3.28
CA THR A 11 -6.83 13.87 3.13
C THR A 11 -8.35 13.87 3.32
N LEU A 12 -8.81 14.47 4.42
CA LEU A 12 -10.23 14.74 4.67
C LEU A 12 -10.63 16.06 4.02
N ILE A 13 -11.75 16.06 3.30
CA ILE A 13 -12.25 17.20 2.53
C ILE A 13 -13.21 18.02 3.40
N ILE A 14 -12.97 19.31 3.54
CA ILE A 14 -13.83 20.28 4.23
C ILE A 14 -14.84 20.88 3.24
N LEU A 15 -16.14 20.80 3.54
CA LEU A 15 -17.22 21.26 2.69
C LEU A 15 -18.04 22.38 3.36
N PHE A 16 -18.57 23.32 2.60
CA PHE A 16 -19.21 24.56 3.09
C PHE A 16 -20.70 24.67 2.76
N PHE A 17 -21.41 25.41 3.62
CA PHE A 17 -22.80 25.77 3.40
C PHE A 17 -23.08 27.25 3.63
N THR A 18 -23.92 27.86 2.80
CA THR A 18 -24.46 29.20 2.99
C THR A 18 -25.93 29.13 3.34
N SER A 19 -26.39 29.89 4.35
CA SER A 19 -27.79 30.04 4.69
C SER A 19 -28.22 31.52 4.54
N SER A 20 -29.38 31.74 3.97
CA SER A 20 -29.97 33.09 3.78
C SER A 20 -31.02 33.38 4.84
N SER A 21 -30.89 34.44 5.62
CA SER A 21 -31.99 35.32 5.99
C SER A 21 -31.62 36.43 6.98
N ASN A 22 -32.18 37.62 6.72
CA ASN A 22 -32.36 38.84 7.52
C ASN A 22 -31.18 39.78 7.85
N TYR A 23 -31.11 40.84 7.03
CA TYR A 23 -29.96 41.74 6.86
C TYR A 23 -29.63 42.73 7.98
N GLN A 24 -30.57 43.19 8.81
CA GLN A 24 -30.36 44.36 9.67
C GLN A 24 -29.96 44.01 11.12
N MET A 25 -30.36 42.89 11.65
CA MET A 25 -29.94 42.40 12.96
C MET A 25 -28.53 41.81 12.92
N LEU A 26 -28.06 41.48 11.72
CA LEU A 26 -26.78 40.85 11.46
C LEU A 26 -25.60 41.82 11.62
N TYR A 27 -25.74 43.10 11.28
CA TYR A 27 -24.65 44.05 11.21
C TYR A 27 -24.02 44.35 12.58
N ASN A 28 -24.82 44.51 13.61
CA ASN A 28 -24.33 44.75 14.98
C ASN A 28 -23.85 43.46 15.68
N LYS A 29 -24.43 42.33 15.28
CA LYS A 29 -23.96 41.02 15.65
C LYS A 29 -22.61 40.68 14.96
N LEU A 30 -22.45 41.12 13.71
CA LEU A 30 -21.26 40.90 12.90
C LEU A 30 -19.97 41.57 13.44
N GLU A 31 -20.06 42.76 14.04
CA GLU A 31 -18.84 43.36 14.65
C GLU A 31 -18.41 42.63 15.93
N ALA A 32 -19.38 42.23 16.74
CA ALA A 32 -19.09 41.43 17.96
C ALA A 32 -18.65 40.00 17.59
N GLU A 33 -19.28 39.39 16.60
CA GLU A 33 -18.90 38.11 16.03
C GLU A 33 -17.57 38.20 15.26
N HIS A 34 -17.32 39.28 14.52
CA HIS A 34 -16.05 39.53 13.85
C HIS A 34 -14.90 39.60 14.85
N LYS A 35 -15.11 40.31 15.97
CA LYS A 35 -14.13 40.39 17.06
C LYS A 35 -13.97 39.05 17.81
N TYR A 36 -15.07 38.31 17.97
CA TYR A 36 -15.07 36.97 18.54
C TYR A 36 -14.37 35.97 17.61
N ILE A 37 -14.67 36.03 16.30
CA ILE A 37 -14.06 35.19 15.26
C ILE A 37 -12.58 35.53 15.07
N GLN A 38 -12.21 36.82 15.10
CA GLN A 38 -10.80 37.25 15.07
C GLN A 38 -10.03 36.71 16.28
N ASN A 39 -10.69 36.62 17.44
CA ASN A 39 -10.11 36.02 18.63
C ASN A 39 -10.07 34.48 18.55
N GLN A 40 -11.02 33.84 17.83
CA GLN A 40 -11.02 32.39 17.57
C GLN A 40 -10.04 32.02 16.48
N ILE A 41 -9.90 32.82 15.42
CA ILE A 41 -8.92 32.67 14.34
C ILE A 41 -7.49 32.90 14.87
N LYS A 42 -7.33 33.68 15.94
CA LYS A 42 -6.08 33.77 16.71
C LYS A 42 -5.87 32.57 17.64
N ALA A 43 -6.91 31.79 17.93
CA ALA A 43 -6.72 30.54 18.64
C ALA A 43 -6.06 29.55 17.67
N GLU A 44 -4.79 29.29 17.89
CA GLU A 44 -3.96 28.39 17.12
C GLU A 44 -4.47 26.93 17.17
N GLU A 45 -5.50 26.66 17.96
CA GLU A 45 -6.03 25.34 18.28
C GLU A 45 -7.56 25.26 18.19
N VAL A 46 -8.09 24.28 17.46
CA VAL A 46 -9.52 23.97 17.39
C VAL A 46 -9.77 22.60 18.01
N LYS A 47 -10.80 22.48 18.84
CA LYS A 47 -11.17 21.21 19.45
C LYS A 47 -12.16 20.46 18.55
N ILE A 48 -11.82 19.24 18.16
CA ILE A 48 -12.72 18.31 17.47
C ILE A 48 -12.88 17.02 18.29
N GLN A 49 -13.86 16.22 17.93
CA GLN A 49 -14.05 14.92 18.53
C GLN A 49 -13.07 13.93 17.89
N GLY A 50 -12.17 13.36 18.65
CA GLY A 50 -11.13 12.44 18.19
C GLY A 50 -11.23 11.06 18.83
N ILE A 51 -10.11 10.36 18.92
CA ILE A 51 -10.02 8.98 19.41
C ILE A 51 -10.78 8.78 20.73
N ASN A 52 -11.63 7.78 20.83
CA ASN A 52 -12.41 7.41 22.01
C ASN A 52 -13.35 8.55 22.50
N ASN A 53 -13.94 9.32 21.59
CA ASN A 53 -14.81 10.47 21.91
C ASN A 53 -14.16 11.55 22.79
N LYS A 54 -12.84 11.64 22.83
CA LYS A 54 -12.11 12.71 23.50
C LYS A 54 -11.98 13.92 22.59
N SER A 55 -12.14 15.11 23.14
CA SER A 55 -11.85 16.34 22.39
C SER A 55 -10.36 16.38 22.01
N VAL A 56 -10.07 16.56 20.73
CA VAL A 56 -8.73 16.65 20.19
C VAL A 56 -8.46 18.07 19.72
N ILE A 57 -7.25 18.55 19.93
CA ILE A 57 -6.82 19.85 19.48
C ILE A 57 -6.29 19.74 18.04
N VAL A 58 -6.87 20.51 17.12
CA VAL A 58 -6.41 20.61 15.73
C VAL A 58 -5.67 21.92 15.55
N ARG A 59 -4.40 21.85 15.14
CA ARG A 59 -3.54 23.01 14.93
C ARG A 59 -3.56 23.49 13.48
N ASN A 60 -3.33 24.77 13.24
CA ASN A 60 -3.13 25.27 11.89
C ASN A 60 -1.84 24.69 11.31
N SER A 61 -1.84 24.28 10.02
CA SER A 61 -0.69 23.68 9.35
C SER A 61 0.55 24.59 9.23
N LYS A 62 0.42 25.86 9.57
CA LYS A 62 1.58 26.78 9.73
C LYS A 62 2.45 26.40 10.93
N GLU A 63 1.89 25.68 11.92
CA GLU A 63 2.65 25.10 13.01
C GLU A 63 3.28 23.78 12.57
N THR A 64 4.52 23.58 12.93
CA THR A 64 5.22 22.33 12.64
C THR A 64 4.77 21.27 13.65
N VAL A 65 4.16 20.18 13.16
CA VAL A 65 4.11 18.94 13.94
C VAL A 65 5.55 18.50 14.17
N ASP A 66 5.88 18.15 15.39
CA ASP A 66 7.23 17.71 15.74
C ASP A 66 7.56 16.41 14.99
N LYS A 67 8.28 16.55 13.88
CA LYS A 67 8.73 15.47 13.01
C LYS A 67 10.03 14.82 13.52
N THR A 68 10.50 15.22 14.69
CA THR A 68 11.85 14.89 15.14
C THR A 68 11.93 13.57 15.91
N THR A 69 10.81 13.01 16.35
CA THR A 69 10.82 11.73 17.05
C THR A 69 10.80 10.60 16.02
N PRO A 70 11.91 9.87 15.83
CA PRO A 70 11.89 8.67 14.98
C PRO A 70 10.86 7.67 15.50
N VAL A 71 10.13 7.01 14.61
CA VAL A 71 9.29 5.88 15.01
C VAL A 71 10.19 4.79 15.55
N GLU A 72 10.12 4.52 16.85
CA GLU A 72 10.84 3.42 17.47
C GLU A 72 10.04 2.14 17.36
N TYR A 73 10.54 1.21 16.57
CA TYR A 73 9.98 -0.14 16.47
C TYR A 73 10.56 -1.05 17.56
N PRO A 74 9.78 -2.03 18.06
CA PRO A 74 10.28 -2.98 19.04
C PRO A 74 11.40 -3.83 18.46
N ASN A 75 12.33 -4.24 19.30
CA ASN A 75 13.44 -5.11 18.88
C ASN A 75 12.97 -6.55 18.68
N ILE A 76 12.32 -6.82 17.54
CA ILE A 76 11.94 -8.19 17.16
C ILE A 76 13.18 -8.88 16.54
N GLN A 77 13.61 -9.97 17.15
CA GLN A 77 14.75 -10.75 16.65
C GLN A 77 14.36 -11.50 15.37
N LEU A 78 14.85 -11.02 14.24
CA LEU A 78 14.62 -11.57 12.91
C LEU A 78 15.94 -12.02 12.28
N HIS A 79 15.85 -12.97 11.34
CA HIS A 79 17.00 -13.44 10.56
C HIS A 79 17.10 -12.69 9.21
N ALA A 80 16.03 -12.10 8.75
CA ALA A 80 16.00 -11.33 7.50
C ALA A 80 16.95 -10.11 7.58
N ILE A 81 17.59 -9.75 6.49
CA ILE A 81 18.37 -8.50 6.37
C ILE A 81 17.42 -7.31 6.39
N GLY A 82 16.42 -7.29 5.51
CA GLY A 82 15.35 -6.29 5.46
C GLY A 82 14.00 -6.92 5.77
N ALA A 83 13.20 -6.26 6.60
CA ALA A 83 11.86 -6.72 6.96
C ALA A 83 10.89 -5.54 7.10
N ALA A 84 9.63 -5.76 6.73
CA ALA A 84 8.54 -4.82 6.95
C ALA A 84 7.24 -5.57 7.27
N LEU A 85 6.39 -4.94 8.06
CA LEU A 85 5.01 -5.29 8.29
C LEU A 85 4.15 -4.07 7.98
N MET A 86 3.07 -4.26 7.25
CA MET A 86 2.20 -3.19 6.76
C MET A 86 0.72 -3.54 7.00
N ASP A 87 -0.05 -2.55 7.38
CA ASP A 87 -1.50 -2.59 7.23
C ASP A 87 -1.84 -2.45 5.75
N ALA A 88 -2.45 -3.49 5.17
CA ALA A 88 -2.72 -3.53 3.73
C ALA A 88 -3.82 -2.54 3.31
N ASP A 89 -4.71 -2.16 4.23
CA ASP A 89 -5.85 -1.30 3.93
C ASP A 89 -5.42 0.17 3.86
N SER A 90 -4.67 0.65 4.86
CA SER A 90 -4.15 2.03 4.91
C SER A 90 -2.78 2.20 4.22
N GLY A 91 -2.02 1.11 4.07
CA GLY A 91 -0.62 1.14 3.61
C GLY A 91 0.37 1.62 4.68
N ARG A 92 -0.07 1.75 5.93
CA ARG A 92 0.79 2.15 7.04
C ARG A 92 1.82 1.07 7.37
N VAL A 93 3.06 1.47 7.55
CA VAL A 93 4.13 0.59 8.04
C VAL A 93 3.99 0.44 9.56
N LEU A 94 3.72 -0.77 10.02
CA LEU A 94 3.53 -1.10 11.45
C LEU A 94 4.84 -1.53 12.10
N PHE A 95 5.78 -2.01 11.30
CA PHE A 95 7.13 -2.41 11.71
C PHE A 95 8.05 -2.35 10.49
N GLU A 96 9.28 -1.89 10.70
CA GLU A 96 10.35 -2.05 9.74
C GLU A 96 11.69 -2.29 10.46
N ARG A 97 12.56 -3.03 9.77
CA ARG A 97 13.98 -3.15 10.10
C ARG A 97 14.76 -3.20 8.81
N LYS A 98 15.57 -2.14 8.55
CA LYS A 98 16.21 -1.94 7.26
C LYS A 98 15.23 -2.10 6.09
N GLY A 99 13.96 -1.76 6.37
CA GLY A 99 12.83 -1.98 5.48
C GLY A 99 12.88 -1.14 4.21
N TYR A 100 13.65 -0.05 4.22
CA TYR A 100 13.85 0.87 3.09
C TYR A 100 15.17 0.64 2.34
N GLU A 101 16.03 -0.29 2.81
CA GLU A 101 17.26 -0.63 2.10
C GLU A 101 16.94 -1.40 0.81
N ALA A 102 17.62 -1.02 -0.29
CA ALA A 102 17.52 -1.73 -1.56
C ALA A 102 18.20 -3.09 -1.47
N LEU A 103 17.46 -4.15 -1.68
CA LEU A 103 17.90 -5.54 -1.60
C LEU A 103 17.44 -6.33 -2.83
N PRO A 104 18.17 -7.37 -3.23
CA PRO A 104 17.66 -8.32 -4.20
C PRO A 104 16.48 -9.08 -3.58
N MET A 105 15.39 -9.25 -4.36
CA MET A 105 14.13 -9.81 -3.88
C MET A 105 13.80 -11.19 -4.47
N ALA A 106 14.66 -11.70 -5.35
CA ALA A 106 14.48 -12.99 -6.02
C ALA A 106 13.07 -13.11 -6.65
N SER A 107 12.49 -14.30 -6.65
CA SER A 107 11.17 -14.57 -7.25
C SER A 107 9.96 -13.92 -6.55
N THR A 108 10.13 -13.13 -5.48
CA THR A 108 9.05 -12.27 -5.01
C THR A 108 8.71 -11.19 -6.06
N THR A 109 9.61 -10.89 -6.99
CA THR A 109 9.39 -10.13 -8.23
C THR A 109 8.12 -10.57 -8.99
N LYS A 110 7.83 -11.88 -8.98
CA LYS A 110 6.69 -12.45 -9.72
C LYS A 110 5.33 -11.97 -9.22
N ILE A 111 5.26 -11.34 -8.04
CA ILE A 111 4.05 -10.63 -7.58
C ILE A 111 3.75 -9.50 -8.58
N MET A 112 4.74 -8.66 -8.90
CA MET A 112 4.56 -7.59 -9.88
C MET A 112 4.30 -8.13 -11.29
N THR A 113 4.96 -9.20 -11.68
CA THR A 113 4.72 -9.86 -12.96
C THR A 113 3.27 -10.33 -13.08
N CYS A 114 2.73 -10.92 -12.02
CA CYS A 114 1.33 -11.37 -11.98
C CYS A 114 0.34 -10.20 -12.03
N ILE A 115 0.62 -9.11 -11.28
CA ILE A 115 -0.22 -7.89 -11.29
C ILE A 115 -0.31 -7.31 -12.70
N VAL A 116 0.83 -7.05 -13.33
CA VAL A 116 0.88 -6.48 -14.69
C VAL A 116 0.18 -7.40 -15.68
N ALA A 117 0.37 -8.72 -15.54
CA ALA A 117 -0.29 -9.68 -16.43
C ALA A 117 -1.82 -9.74 -16.23
N LEU A 118 -2.32 -9.56 -15.02
CA LEU A 118 -3.76 -9.52 -14.73
C LEU A 118 -4.42 -8.22 -15.20
N GLU A 119 -3.68 -7.12 -15.27
CA GLU A 119 -4.20 -5.82 -15.64
C GLU A 119 -4.11 -5.53 -17.14
N GLU A 120 -3.05 -5.99 -17.80
CA GLU A 120 -2.76 -5.67 -19.20
C GLU A 120 -3.06 -6.83 -20.18
N GLY A 121 -3.15 -8.07 -19.67
CA GLY A 121 -3.50 -9.25 -20.47
C GLY A 121 -4.94 -9.68 -20.27
N LYS A 122 -5.41 -10.54 -21.14
CA LYS A 122 -6.69 -11.26 -20.98
C LYS A 122 -6.41 -12.69 -20.55
N LEU A 123 -7.13 -13.19 -19.56
CA LEU A 123 -6.89 -14.51 -18.99
C LEU A 123 -6.98 -15.66 -20.00
N ASP A 124 -7.75 -15.48 -21.08
CA ASP A 124 -7.92 -16.43 -22.19
C ASP A 124 -6.95 -16.21 -23.35
N ASP A 125 -6.02 -15.24 -23.24
CA ASP A 125 -4.99 -15.03 -24.25
C ASP A 125 -4.14 -16.28 -24.45
N MET A 126 -3.81 -16.54 -25.73
CA MET A 126 -2.92 -17.64 -26.11
C MET A 126 -1.46 -17.15 -26.17
N VAL A 127 -0.67 -17.55 -25.21
CA VAL A 127 0.76 -17.23 -25.09
C VAL A 127 1.56 -18.23 -25.92
N THR A 128 2.33 -17.75 -26.89
CA THR A 128 3.27 -18.58 -27.67
C THR A 128 4.68 -18.46 -27.08
N VAL A 129 5.27 -19.60 -26.81
CA VAL A 129 6.61 -19.67 -26.19
C VAL A 129 7.71 -19.36 -27.20
N SER A 130 8.54 -18.39 -26.88
CA SER A 130 9.75 -18.06 -27.65
C SER A 130 10.90 -19.03 -27.36
N LYS A 131 11.89 -19.02 -28.24
CA LYS A 131 13.15 -19.72 -27.99
C LYS A 131 13.83 -19.17 -26.71
N TYR A 132 13.81 -17.86 -26.49
CA TYR A 132 14.44 -17.25 -25.32
C TYR A 132 13.75 -17.70 -24.02
N ALA A 133 12.44 -17.66 -23.94
CA ALA A 133 11.71 -18.13 -22.78
C ALA A 133 12.02 -19.60 -22.45
N SER A 134 12.06 -20.48 -23.47
CA SER A 134 12.34 -21.92 -23.28
C SER A 134 13.76 -22.25 -22.79
N THR A 135 14.69 -21.28 -22.83
CA THR A 135 16.08 -21.46 -22.38
C THR A 135 16.35 -20.89 -20.98
N MET A 136 15.32 -20.38 -20.29
CA MET A 136 15.52 -19.83 -18.93
C MET A 136 16.04 -20.89 -17.97
N PRO A 137 16.94 -20.51 -17.04
CA PRO A 137 17.43 -21.46 -16.04
C PRO A 137 16.36 -21.80 -14.99
N ASP A 138 16.61 -22.88 -14.27
CA ASP A 138 15.74 -23.35 -13.15
C ASP A 138 15.38 -22.25 -12.14
N VAL A 139 14.15 -22.29 -11.66
CA VAL A 139 13.05 -23.28 -11.73
C VAL A 139 12.26 -23.14 -13.04
N GLN A 140 11.99 -24.25 -13.73
CA GLN A 140 11.31 -24.27 -15.03
C GLN A 140 10.05 -25.17 -15.02
N LEU A 141 9.05 -24.79 -15.77
CA LEU A 141 7.96 -25.70 -16.19
C LEU A 141 8.46 -26.64 -17.31
N GLY A 142 9.49 -26.23 -18.05
CA GLY A 142 10.03 -26.92 -19.21
C GLY A 142 9.17 -26.69 -20.46
N ILE A 143 8.68 -25.47 -20.64
CA ILE A 143 7.97 -25.07 -21.87
C ILE A 143 8.96 -25.04 -23.05
N ARG A 144 8.45 -25.34 -24.26
CA ARG A 144 9.27 -25.48 -25.47
C ARG A 144 8.94 -24.42 -26.50
N GLU A 145 9.92 -24.04 -27.31
CA GLU A 145 9.70 -23.10 -28.41
C GLU A 145 8.52 -23.51 -29.29
N GLY A 146 7.61 -22.57 -29.57
CA GLY A 146 6.43 -22.78 -30.40
C GLY A 146 5.22 -23.42 -29.70
N GLU A 147 5.37 -23.93 -28.47
CA GLU A 147 4.23 -24.38 -27.65
C GLU A 147 3.31 -23.19 -27.30
N GLN A 148 2.04 -23.49 -27.08
CA GLN A 148 1.01 -22.49 -26.75
C GLN A 148 0.27 -22.84 -25.49
N TYR A 149 0.06 -21.83 -24.64
CA TYR A 149 -0.62 -21.97 -23.36
C TYR A 149 -1.60 -20.83 -23.14
N ILE A 150 -2.65 -21.09 -22.38
CA ILE A 150 -3.57 -20.05 -21.91
C ILE A 150 -2.89 -19.22 -20.82
N LEU A 151 -2.99 -17.89 -20.88
CA LEU A 151 -2.34 -16.97 -19.93
C LEU A 151 -2.72 -17.30 -18.48
N ASN A 152 -3.99 -17.58 -18.22
CA ASN A 152 -4.47 -17.99 -16.89
C ASN A 152 -3.69 -19.20 -16.34
N ASP A 153 -3.46 -20.22 -17.14
CA ASP A 153 -2.72 -21.42 -16.73
C ASP A 153 -1.27 -21.12 -16.40
N LEU A 154 -0.67 -20.22 -17.17
CA LEU A 154 0.69 -19.76 -16.92
C LEU A 154 0.78 -18.91 -15.64
N LEU A 155 -0.24 -18.14 -15.28
CA LEU A 155 -0.26 -17.39 -14.03
C LEU A 155 -0.29 -18.31 -12.79
N TYR A 156 -1.03 -19.42 -12.84
CA TYR A 156 -0.96 -20.44 -11.80
C TYR A 156 0.44 -21.04 -11.71
N SER A 157 1.02 -21.42 -12.85
CA SER A 157 2.39 -21.95 -12.91
C SER A 157 3.43 -20.95 -12.35
N LEU A 158 3.30 -19.68 -12.69
CA LEU A 158 4.11 -18.56 -12.21
C LEU A 158 4.10 -18.43 -10.69
N MET A 159 2.90 -18.47 -10.11
CA MET A 159 2.74 -18.15 -8.68
C MET A 159 2.94 -19.37 -7.79
N LEU A 160 2.43 -20.55 -8.18
CA LEU A 160 2.47 -21.75 -7.36
C LEU A 160 3.88 -22.35 -7.28
N GLU A 161 4.55 -22.54 -8.43
CA GLU A 161 5.89 -23.16 -8.50
C GLU A 161 7.03 -22.23 -8.90
N SER A 162 6.70 -20.98 -9.27
CA SER A 162 7.71 -19.95 -9.52
C SER A 162 8.54 -20.13 -10.80
N HIS A 163 7.97 -20.68 -11.86
CA HIS A 163 8.69 -21.02 -13.08
C HIS A 163 9.25 -19.79 -13.82
N ASN A 164 10.53 -19.81 -14.16
CA ASN A 164 11.26 -18.68 -14.75
C ASN A 164 10.98 -18.55 -16.24
N ASP A 165 10.90 -19.67 -16.95
CA ASP A 165 10.53 -19.75 -18.36
C ASP A 165 9.11 -19.19 -18.60
N VAL A 166 8.18 -19.55 -17.74
CA VAL A 166 6.80 -19.03 -17.75
C VAL A 166 6.76 -17.52 -17.55
N ALA A 167 7.54 -17.00 -16.59
CA ALA A 167 7.59 -15.55 -16.35
C ALA A 167 8.06 -14.77 -17.58
N VAL A 168 9.04 -15.31 -18.31
CA VAL A 168 9.56 -14.69 -19.53
C VAL A 168 8.54 -14.81 -20.67
N ALA A 169 7.88 -15.96 -20.84
CA ALA A 169 6.86 -16.13 -21.88
C ALA A 169 5.68 -15.15 -21.69
N ILE A 170 5.22 -14.96 -20.44
CA ILE A 170 4.20 -13.96 -20.10
C ILE A 170 4.70 -12.54 -20.43
N ALA A 171 5.92 -12.21 -20.04
CA ALA A 171 6.49 -10.90 -20.26
C ALA A 171 6.65 -10.56 -21.76
N GLU A 172 7.09 -11.51 -22.57
CA GLU A 172 7.20 -11.31 -24.01
C GLU A 172 5.85 -11.18 -24.69
N HIS A 173 4.85 -11.93 -24.23
CA HIS A 173 3.49 -11.85 -24.77
C HIS A 173 2.86 -10.47 -24.51
N ILE A 174 2.93 -9.96 -23.29
CA ILE A 174 2.25 -8.73 -22.89
C ILE A 174 3.07 -7.49 -23.26
N GLY A 175 4.36 -7.50 -22.93
CA GLY A 175 5.25 -6.37 -23.12
C GLY A 175 5.97 -6.36 -24.48
N SER A 176 5.66 -7.31 -25.39
CA SER A 176 6.35 -7.55 -26.66
C SER A 176 7.85 -7.85 -26.53
N SER A 177 8.40 -7.74 -25.36
CA SER A 177 9.77 -8.08 -24.96
C SER A 177 9.92 -8.05 -23.44
N VAL A 178 10.97 -8.70 -22.92
CA VAL A 178 11.33 -8.61 -21.48
C VAL A 178 11.55 -7.16 -21.06
N GLN A 179 12.22 -6.36 -21.89
CA GLN A 179 12.48 -4.94 -21.61
C GLN A 179 11.20 -4.10 -21.60
N GLY A 180 10.31 -4.33 -22.57
CA GLY A 180 8.99 -3.67 -22.61
C GLY A 180 8.16 -3.98 -21.38
N PHE A 181 8.15 -5.26 -20.97
CA PHE A 181 7.44 -5.67 -19.76
C PHE A 181 8.07 -5.11 -18.48
N ALA A 182 9.41 -5.08 -18.39
CA ALA A 182 10.10 -4.47 -17.26
C ALA A 182 9.77 -2.98 -17.13
N LYS A 183 9.59 -2.26 -18.24
CA LYS A 183 9.11 -0.88 -18.23
C LYS A 183 7.72 -0.79 -17.62
N MET A 184 6.78 -1.64 -18.02
CA MET A 184 5.42 -1.70 -17.44
C MET A 184 5.47 -2.00 -15.95
N MET A 185 6.32 -2.94 -15.49
CA MET A 185 6.52 -3.24 -14.06
C MET A 185 7.00 -2.00 -13.28
N ASN A 186 7.93 -1.23 -13.84
CA ASN A 186 8.45 -0.03 -13.19
C ASN A 186 7.43 1.12 -13.17
N GLU A 187 6.64 1.28 -14.22
CA GLU A 187 5.53 2.23 -14.26
C GLU A 187 4.47 1.88 -13.21
N LYS A 188 4.10 0.60 -13.10
CA LYS A 188 3.18 0.11 -12.09
C LYS A 188 3.74 0.28 -10.67
N ALA A 189 5.03 0.01 -10.44
CA ALA A 189 5.67 0.24 -9.15
C ALA A 189 5.57 1.72 -8.72
N LYS A 190 5.79 2.63 -9.66
CA LYS A 190 5.64 4.08 -9.42
C LYS A 190 4.19 4.47 -9.12
N GLU A 191 3.22 3.89 -9.86
CA GLU A 191 1.78 4.12 -9.63
C GLU A 191 1.35 3.64 -8.23
N ILE A 192 1.85 2.48 -7.80
CA ILE A 192 1.60 1.92 -6.45
C ILE A 192 2.28 2.77 -5.35
N GLY A 193 3.21 3.66 -5.69
CA GLY A 193 3.94 4.52 -4.77
C GLY A 193 5.22 3.89 -4.20
N CYS A 194 5.84 2.95 -4.93
CA CYS A 194 7.16 2.43 -4.56
C CYS A 194 8.24 3.50 -4.74
N GLU A 195 9.13 3.62 -3.75
CA GLU A 195 10.12 4.71 -3.72
C GLU A 195 11.54 4.25 -4.11
N ASN A 196 11.85 2.99 -3.85
CA ASN A 196 13.20 2.44 -4.05
C ASN A 196 13.12 1.03 -4.63
N THR A 197 12.43 0.90 -5.78
CA THR A 197 12.22 -0.35 -6.50
C THR A 197 12.54 -0.17 -7.98
N HIS A 198 13.26 -1.13 -8.55
CA HIS A 198 13.53 -1.17 -9.98
C HIS A 198 13.56 -2.60 -10.49
N PHE A 199 12.71 -2.88 -11.46
CA PHE A 199 12.59 -4.19 -12.11
C PHE A 199 13.36 -4.21 -13.43
N VAL A 200 14.14 -5.26 -13.63
CA VAL A 200 14.89 -5.56 -14.87
C VAL A 200 14.44 -6.87 -15.48
N THR A 201 14.09 -7.84 -14.62
CA THR A 201 13.65 -9.18 -15.03
C THR A 201 12.26 -9.50 -14.50
N PRO A 202 11.41 -10.21 -15.28
CA PRO A 202 10.07 -10.60 -14.83
C PRO A 202 10.07 -11.79 -13.87
N ASN A 203 11.14 -12.56 -13.85
CA ASN A 203 11.28 -13.79 -13.07
C ASN A 203 12.00 -13.60 -11.72
N GLY A 204 12.70 -12.47 -11.54
CA GLY A 204 13.45 -12.18 -10.32
C GLY A 204 14.84 -12.83 -10.27
N LEU A 205 15.37 -13.28 -11.39
CA LEU A 205 16.77 -13.64 -11.49
C LEU A 205 17.65 -12.39 -11.30
N ASP A 206 18.79 -12.58 -10.65
CA ASP A 206 19.72 -11.50 -10.34
C ASP A 206 20.18 -10.78 -11.60
N ALA A 207 19.99 -9.47 -11.65
CA ALA A 207 20.45 -8.60 -12.72
C ALA A 207 20.97 -7.29 -12.11
N ASN A 208 21.87 -6.62 -12.84
CA ASN A 208 22.34 -5.31 -12.41
C ASN A 208 21.17 -4.32 -12.43
N GLY A 209 20.97 -3.62 -11.32
CA GLY A 209 19.85 -2.69 -11.16
C GLY A 209 18.50 -3.34 -10.82
N HIS A 210 18.43 -4.67 -10.56
CA HIS A 210 17.20 -5.35 -10.14
C HIS A 210 17.12 -5.42 -8.62
N TYR A 211 16.30 -4.57 -8.00
CA TYR A 211 16.18 -4.46 -6.55
C TYR A 211 14.80 -3.93 -6.12
N SER A 212 14.49 -4.13 -4.86
CA SER A 212 13.35 -3.52 -4.16
C SER A 212 13.69 -3.36 -2.67
N THR A 213 12.73 -2.87 -1.89
CA THR A 213 12.82 -2.80 -0.43
C THR A 213 11.74 -3.68 0.20
N ALA A 214 11.89 -4.02 1.49
CA ALA A 214 10.85 -4.79 2.18
C ALA A 214 9.55 -3.98 2.29
N VAL A 215 9.63 -2.67 2.49
CA VAL A 215 8.47 -1.77 2.51
C VAL A 215 7.78 -1.74 1.14
N ASP A 216 8.51 -1.55 0.06
CA ASP A 216 7.93 -1.51 -1.28
C ASP A 216 7.33 -2.86 -1.68
N MET A 217 7.99 -3.98 -1.35
CA MET A 217 7.44 -5.32 -1.58
C MET A 217 6.14 -5.56 -0.80
N SER A 218 6.05 -5.02 0.43
CA SER A 218 4.81 -5.06 1.21
C SER A 218 3.72 -4.21 0.56
N ARG A 219 4.07 -3.03 0.04
CA ARG A 219 3.15 -2.13 -0.68
C ARG A 219 2.63 -2.76 -1.97
N ILE A 220 3.52 -3.37 -2.77
CA ILE A 220 3.16 -4.11 -3.98
C ILE A 220 2.20 -5.26 -3.65
N ALA A 221 2.47 -6.02 -2.59
CA ALA A 221 1.60 -7.12 -2.21
C ALA A 221 0.27 -6.62 -1.63
N SER A 222 0.24 -5.51 -0.88
CA SER A 222 -1.00 -4.88 -0.39
C SER A 222 -1.89 -4.42 -1.55
N TYR A 223 -1.29 -3.96 -2.64
CA TYR A 223 -2.02 -3.68 -3.88
C TYR A 223 -2.55 -4.96 -4.52
N ALA A 224 -1.68 -5.97 -4.68
CA ALA A 224 -1.99 -7.24 -5.35
C ALA A 224 -3.16 -8.00 -4.71
N ILE A 225 -3.20 -8.07 -3.38
CA ILE A 225 -4.25 -8.82 -2.65
C ILE A 225 -5.64 -8.17 -2.73
N LYS A 226 -5.76 -6.95 -3.24
CA LYS A 226 -7.06 -6.32 -3.55
C LYS A 226 -7.69 -6.91 -4.81
N ASN A 227 -6.90 -7.54 -5.67
CA ASN A 227 -7.36 -8.22 -6.88
C ASN A 227 -7.84 -9.65 -6.55
N LYS A 228 -9.11 -9.94 -6.84
CA LYS A 228 -9.74 -11.25 -6.53
C LYS A 228 -9.11 -12.41 -7.29
N GLU A 229 -8.73 -12.20 -8.56
CA GLU A 229 -8.08 -13.25 -9.36
C GLU A 229 -6.66 -13.53 -8.85
N PHE A 230 -5.93 -12.51 -8.41
CA PHE A 230 -4.63 -12.69 -7.76
C PHE A 230 -4.75 -13.59 -6.51
N ILE A 231 -5.70 -13.30 -5.64
CA ILE A 231 -5.96 -14.11 -4.43
C ILE A 231 -6.38 -15.54 -4.78
N LYS A 232 -7.23 -15.71 -5.79
CA LYS A 232 -7.64 -17.03 -6.26
C LYS A 232 -6.42 -17.85 -6.73
N ILE A 233 -5.53 -17.24 -7.53
CA ILE A 233 -4.32 -17.90 -8.00
C ILE A 233 -3.39 -18.26 -6.84
N THR A 234 -3.10 -17.34 -5.94
CA THR A 234 -2.12 -17.55 -4.86
C THR A 234 -2.59 -18.51 -3.78
N ASN A 235 -3.90 -18.74 -3.64
CA ASN A 235 -4.47 -19.68 -2.68
C ASN A 235 -4.78 -21.06 -3.26
N GLU A 236 -4.68 -21.24 -4.58
CA GLU A 236 -4.94 -22.54 -5.21
C GLU A 236 -3.89 -23.56 -4.76
N PRO A 237 -4.27 -24.73 -4.21
CA PRO A 237 -3.30 -25.73 -3.77
C PRO A 237 -2.65 -26.49 -4.94
N ILE A 238 -3.42 -26.81 -6.00
CA ILE A 238 -2.96 -27.56 -7.16
C ILE A 238 -3.73 -27.08 -8.38
N TRP A 239 -3.01 -26.80 -9.49
CA TRP A 239 -3.61 -26.44 -10.76
C TRP A 239 -3.17 -27.42 -11.86
N ASN A 240 -4.13 -27.94 -12.62
CA ASN A 240 -3.91 -28.86 -13.74
C ASN A 240 -4.25 -28.16 -15.05
N PHE A 241 -3.36 -28.25 -16.04
CA PHE A 241 -3.56 -27.67 -17.35
C PHE A 241 -2.82 -28.44 -18.43
N SER A 242 -2.98 -28.04 -19.66
CA SER A 242 -2.33 -28.69 -20.80
C SER A 242 -1.82 -27.65 -21.79
N GLU A 243 -0.76 -27.98 -22.49
CA GLU A 243 -0.35 -27.29 -23.70
C GLU A 243 -1.46 -27.43 -24.77
N VAL A 244 -1.75 -26.35 -25.50
CA VAL A 244 -2.97 -26.23 -26.31
C VAL A 244 -2.95 -27.16 -27.53
N LYS A 245 -1.79 -27.32 -28.22
CA LYS A 245 -1.70 -28.07 -29.49
C LYS A 245 -1.46 -29.57 -29.30
N THR A 246 -0.53 -29.91 -28.41
CA THR A 246 -0.09 -31.29 -28.20
C THR A 246 -0.86 -31.99 -27.10
N GLY A 247 -1.55 -31.24 -26.24
CA GLY A 247 -2.22 -31.76 -25.06
C GLY A 247 -1.27 -32.25 -23.97
N ARG A 248 0.02 -31.84 -23.98
CA ARG A 248 1.00 -32.17 -22.93
C ARG A 248 0.51 -31.65 -21.60
N LYS A 249 0.32 -32.53 -20.63
CA LYS A 249 -0.32 -32.26 -19.34
C LYS A 249 0.70 -31.80 -18.30
N PHE A 250 0.26 -30.88 -17.45
CA PHE A 250 1.00 -30.37 -16.32
C PHE A 250 0.13 -30.35 -15.06
N ALA A 251 0.80 -30.52 -13.92
CA ALA A 251 0.22 -30.30 -12.60
C ALA A 251 1.22 -29.47 -11.78
N VAL A 252 0.79 -28.32 -11.31
CA VAL A 252 1.61 -27.43 -10.45
C VAL A 252 1.00 -27.35 -9.05
N SER A 253 1.84 -27.39 -8.03
CA SER A 253 1.42 -27.39 -6.62
C SER A 253 1.98 -26.17 -5.88
N ASN A 254 1.17 -25.61 -4.99
CA ASN A 254 1.56 -24.42 -4.25
C ASN A 254 2.72 -24.68 -3.29
N LYS A 255 3.82 -23.94 -3.47
CA LYS A 255 5.02 -24.04 -2.61
C LYS A 255 4.97 -23.08 -1.42
N ASP A 256 3.90 -22.31 -1.26
CA ASP A 256 3.69 -21.45 -0.11
C ASP A 256 3.18 -22.23 1.11
N ARG A 257 4.11 -22.66 1.94
CA ARG A 257 3.78 -23.39 3.16
C ARG A 257 3.10 -22.52 4.22
N PHE A 258 3.20 -21.18 4.09
CA PHE A 258 2.60 -20.26 5.05
C PHE A 258 1.08 -20.39 5.10
N LEU A 259 0.45 -20.69 3.96
CA LEU A 259 -0.98 -20.99 3.84
C LEU A 259 -1.46 -22.13 4.79
N TYR A 260 -0.56 -23.03 5.17
CA TYR A 260 -0.90 -24.20 6.00
C TYR A 260 -0.42 -24.10 7.45
N ILE A 261 0.49 -23.15 7.75
CA ILE A 261 1.10 -23.04 9.08
C ILE A 261 0.62 -21.80 9.85
N PHE A 262 -0.04 -20.86 9.19
CA PHE A 262 -0.53 -19.65 9.83
C PHE A 262 -2.01 -19.45 9.54
N ASP A 263 -2.82 -19.43 10.59
CA ASP A 263 -4.26 -19.24 10.48
C ASP A 263 -4.61 -17.83 9.94
N GLY A 264 -5.44 -17.77 8.90
CA GLY A 264 -5.78 -16.56 8.18
C GLY A 264 -4.78 -16.16 7.08
N ALA A 265 -3.76 -16.98 6.79
CA ALA A 265 -2.86 -16.73 5.68
C ALA A 265 -3.60 -16.77 4.34
N ILE A 266 -3.30 -15.78 3.45
CA ILE A 266 -3.88 -15.63 2.12
C ILE A 266 -2.83 -15.53 1.00
N GLY A 267 -1.60 -15.99 1.24
CA GLY A 267 -0.50 -16.00 0.29
C GLY A 267 0.75 -15.35 0.87
N VAL A 268 1.77 -14.98 0.07
CA VAL A 268 1.70 -14.57 -1.35
C VAL A 268 2.78 -15.26 -2.19
N LYS A 269 4.10 -15.02 -1.90
CA LYS A 269 5.16 -15.49 -2.78
C LYS A 269 6.49 -15.72 -2.07
N THR A 270 7.12 -16.86 -2.34
CA THR A 270 8.50 -17.17 -1.95
C THR A 270 9.50 -16.76 -3.03
N GLY A 271 10.75 -16.49 -2.61
CA GLY A 271 11.87 -16.26 -3.49
C GLY A 271 13.17 -16.84 -2.94
N PHE A 272 14.09 -17.17 -3.83
CA PHE A 272 15.47 -17.53 -3.50
C PHE A 272 16.38 -17.35 -4.72
N THR A 273 17.50 -16.66 -4.53
CA THR A 273 18.69 -16.74 -5.38
C THR A 273 19.92 -16.80 -4.48
N GLY A 274 21.06 -17.15 -5.04
CA GLY A 274 22.31 -17.17 -4.27
C GLY A 274 22.64 -15.79 -3.68
N LYS A 275 22.36 -14.72 -4.40
CA LYS A 275 22.59 -13.33 -3.99
C LYS A 275 21.53 -12.84 -2.98
N ALA A 276 20.26 -13.11 -3.25
CA ALA A 276 19.14 -12.62 -2.43
C ALA A 276 18.96 -13.38 -1.11
N GLY A 277 19.41 -14.64 -1.03
CA GLY A 277 18.99 -15.52 0.06
C GLY A 277 17.50 -15.85 -0.02
N TYR A 278 16.93 -16.37 1.06
CA TYR A 278 15.52 -16.66 1.13
C TYR A 278 14.71 -15.37 1.35
N CYS A 279 13.74 -15.15 0.47
CA CYS A 279 12.78 -14.06 0.55
C CYS A 279 11.36 -14.63 0.67
N PHE A 280 10.49 -13.90 1.34
CA PHE A 280 9.06 -14.22 1.39
C PHE A 280 8.25 -12.94 1.57
N VAL A 281 7.16 -12.85 0.82
CA VAL A 281 6.11 -11.87 1.03
C VAL A 281 4.87 -12.65 1.43
N GLY A 282 4.36 -12.39 2.63
CA GLY A 282 3.20 -13.04 3.20
C GLY A 282 2.07 -12.07 3.46
N ALA A 283 0.83 -12.55 3.39
CA ALA A 283 -0.36 -11.79 3.73
C ALA A 283 -1.29 -12.62 4.62
N VAL A 284 -1.93 -11.94 5.56
CA VAL A 284 -2.86 -12.54 6.53
C VAL A 284 -4.12 -11.68 6.61
N LYS A 285 -5.29 -12.32 6.59
CA LYS A 285 -6.58 -11.69 6.89
C LYS A 285 -7.21 -12.39 8.08
N LYS A 286 -7.18 -11.72 9.24
CA LYS A 286 -7.65 -12.27 10.51
C LYS A 286 -8.08 -11.17 11.46
N ASN A 287 -9.14 -11.40 12.24
CA ASN A 287 -9.66 -10.46 13.25
C ASN A 287 -9.94 -9.06 12.65
N ASN A 288 -10.55 -9.02 11.47
CA ASN A 288 -10.82 -7.81 10.70
C ASN A 288 -9.58 -7.00 10.29
N LYS A 289 -8.38 -7.56 10.39
CA LYS A 289 -7.10 -6.95 9.99
C LYS A 289 -6.59 -7.63 8.74
N THR A 290 -6.08 -6.84 7.80
CA THR A 290 -5.36 -7.35 6.62
C THR A 290 -3.91 -6.89 6.70
N LEU A 291 -3.01 -7.81 7.02
CA LEU A 291 -1.59 -7.54 7.23
C LEU A 291 -0.74 -8.13 6.11
N VAL A 292 0.25 -7.38 5.66
CA VAL A 292 1.25 -7.85 4.71
C VAL A 292 2.64 -7.68 5.31
N SER A 293 3.48 -8.69 5.18
CA SER A 293 4.90 -8.58 5.54
C SER A 293 5.80 -9.03 4.41
N ALA A 294 6.96 -8.38 4.29
CA ALA A 294 8.05 -8.82 3.44
C ALA A 294 9.30 -9.06 4.27
N VAL A 295 9.95 -10.20 4.06
CA VAL A 295 11.26 -10.54 4.63
C VAL A 295 12.22 -10.84 3.47
N LEU A 296 13.30 -10.06 3.38
CA LEU A 296 14.31 -10.16 2.34
C LEU A 296 15.65 -10.58 2.94
N GLY A 297 16.38 -11.44 2.26
CA GLY A 297 17.65 -11.97 2.77
C GLY A 297 17.50 -12.74 4.08
N CYS A 298 16.48 -13.57 4.21
CA CYS A 298 16.16 -14.32 5.42
C CYS A 298 16.90 -15.66 5.48
N GLY A 299 18.22 -15.59 5.55
CA GLY A 299 19.13 -16.74 5.56
C GLY A 299 19.37 -17.36 4.18
N TRP A 300 20.35 -18.27 4.15
CA TRP A 300 20.76 -19.02 2.97
C TRP A 300 20.67 -20.52 3.26
N TYR A 301 20.93 -21.33 2.21
CA TYR A 301 20.97 -22.79 2.38
C TYR A 301 21.87 -23.20 3.56
N PRO A 302 21.42 -24.13 4.44
CA PRO A 302 20.19 -24.93 4.38
C PRO A 302 18.98 -24.30 5.09
N ASN A 303 19.01 -23.06 5.52
CA ASN A 303 18.10 -22.43 6.48
C ASN A 303 16.78 -21.92 5.86
N LYS A 304 16.20 -22.66 4.91
CA LYS A 304 14.97 -22.27 4.18
C LYS A 304 13.73 -22.02 5.05
N GLY A 305 13.73 -22.48 6.31
CA GLY A 305 12.61 -22.34 7.23
C GLY A 305 12.56 -20.99 7.96
N LEU A 306 13.64 -20.22 7.96
CA LEU A 306 13.73 -18.98 8.73
C LEU A 306 12.73 -17.92 8.27
N LYS A 307 12.48 -17.82 6.97
CA LYS A 307 11.49 -16.90 6.42
C LYS A 307 10.08 -17.09 7.00
N TRP A 308 9.67 -18.34 7.24
CA TRP A 308 8.39 -18.66 7.89
C TRP A 308 8.35 -18.22 9.35
N LYS A 309 9.47 -18.43 10.07
CA LYS A 309 9.58 -18.01 11.48
C LYS A 309 9.52 -16.49 11.61
N ASP A 310 10.26 -15.77 10.78
CA ASP A 310 10.28 -14.32 10.82
C ASP A 310 8.92 -13.72 10.44
N THR A 311 8.30 -14.22 9.36
CA THR A 311 6.95 -13.80 8.96
C THR A 311 5.92 -14.06 10.06
N THR A 312 5.95 -15.24 10.70
CA THR A 312 5.06 -15.56 11.83
C THR A 312 5.21 -14.56 12.97
N LYS A 313 6.46 -14.18 13.32
CA LYS A 313 6.70 -13.19 14.37
C LYS A 313 6.10 -11.83 14.01
N LEU A 314 6.30 -11.37 12.77
CA LEU A 314 5.77 -10.10 12.30
C LEU A 314 4.24 -10.09 12.29
N MET A 315 3.61 -11.16 11.78
CA MET A 315 2.15 -11.27 11.75
C MET A 315 1.54 -11.29 13.15
N ASN A 316 2.11 -12.07 14.07
CA ASN A 316 1.65 -12.08 15.46
C ASN A 316 1.83 -10.71 16.11
N TYR A 317 2.97 -10.06 15.91
CA TYR A 317 3.18 -8.70 16.40
C TYR A 317 2.08 -7.74 15.91
N GLY A 318 1.74 -7.75 14.63
CA GLY A 318 0.68 -6.91 14.08
C GLY A 318 -0.71 -7.27 14.61
N LEU A 319 -1.02 -8.56 14.72
CA LEU A 319 -2.32 -9.02 15.24
C LEU A 319 -2.51 -8.69 16.72
N ASP A 320 -1.46 -8.80 17.52
CA ASP A 320 -1.52 -8.68 18.98
C ASP A 320 -1.40 -7.25 19.50
N ASN A 321 -0.73 -6.33 18.73
CA ASN A 321 -0.39 -5.01 19.23
C ASN A 321 -1.13 -3.85 18.54
N PHE A 322 -1.91 -4.11 17.51
CA PHE A 322 -2.62 -3.06 16.77
C PHE A 322 -4.10 -3.38 16.69
N GLU A 323 -4.94 -2.37 16.86
CA GLU A 323 -6.38 -2.45 16.71
C GLU A 323 -6.91 -1.28 15.90
N TYR A 324 -8.00 -1.49 15.16
CA TYR A 324 -8.69 -0.39 14.49
C TYR A 324 -9.27 0.55 15.54
N LYS A 325 -8.91 1.81 15.40
CA LYS A 325 -9.47 2.90 16.20
C LYS A 325 -9.94 3.99 15.25
N THR A 326 -11.14 4.49 15.50
CA THR A 326 -11.62 5.67 14.80
C THR A 326 -10.76 6.86 15.22
N VAL A 327 -9.92 7.32 14.32
CA VAL A 327 -9.04 8.48 14.56
C VAL A 327 -9.72 9.78 14.20
N PHE A 328 -10.75 9.73 13.36
CA PHE A 328 -11.48 10.91 12.94
C PHE A 328 -12.93 10.56 12.57
N GLU A 329 -13.85 11.39 13.06
CA GLU A 329 -15.23 11.48 12.58
C GLU A 329 -15.51 12.92 12.15
N GLY A 330 -16.30 13.09 11.11
CA GLY A 330 -16.71 14.37 10.60
C GLY A 330 -17.42 15.22 11.67
N THR A 331 -17.43 16.53 11.49
CA THR A 331 -18.15 17.46 12.37
C THR A 331 -18.94 18.45 11.55
N ASP A 332 -20.18 18.71 11.96
CA ASP A 332 -21.08 19.66 11.31
C ASP A 332 -20.63 21.12 11.48
N ASN A 333 -19.78 21.40 12.46
CA ASN A 333 -19.24 22.72 12.72
C ASN A 333 -17.72 22.64 12.90
N PHE A 334 -17.04 23.40 12.06
CA PHE A 334 -15.60 23.64 12.17
C PHE A 334 -15.35 25.13 12.37
N GLN A 335 -14.34 25.69 11.75
CA GLN A 335 -14.09 27.15 11.80
C GLN A 335 -14.92 27.88 10.73
N PRO A 336 -15.53 29.02 11.05
CA PRO A 336 -16.10 29.90 10.03
C PRO A 336 -14.99 30.48 9.14
N ILE A 337 -15.33 30.80 7.87
CA ILE A 337 -14.40 31.43 6.92
C ILE A 337 -15.00 32.71 6.37
N MET A 338 -14.15 33.71 6.11
CA MET A 338 -14.56 34.95 5.44
C MET A 338 -14.84 34.74 3.96
N VAL A 339 -15.80 35.50 3.43
CA VAL A 339 -16.18 35.47 1.99
C VAL A 339 -15.99 36.85 1.39
N ASP A 340 -14.93 37.02 0.57
CA ASP A 340 -14.71 38.23 -0.19
C ASP A 340 -15.79 38.41 -1.28
N LYS A 341 -16.33 39.62 -1.38
CA LYS A 341 -17.39 40.00 -2.34
C LYS A 341 -18.67 39.18 -2.25
N GLY A 342 -18.86 38.41 -1.17
CA GLY A 342 -20.11 37.71 -0.87
C GLY A 342 -21.17 38.66 -0.32
N ILE A 343 -22.44 38.30 -0.48
CA ILE A 343 -23.57 38.93 0.21
C ILE A 343 -23.39 38.67 1.71
N GLU A 344 -23.23 37.43 2.09
CA GLU A 344 -22.81 37.03 3.43
C GLU A 344 -21.27 37.14 3.50
N LYS A 345 -20.78 37.74 4.55
CA LYS A 345 -19.34 37.98 4.73
C LYS A 345 -18.60 36.82 5.39
N ILE A 346 -19.36 35.89 5.96
CA ILE A 346 -18.86 34.73 6.69
C ILE A 346 -19.74 33.54 6.34
N THR A 347 -19.12 32.36 6.21
CA THR A 347 -19.84 31.10 6.07
C THR A 347 -19.27 30.05 7.03
N ASN A 348 -20.14 29.19 7.53
CA ASN A 348 -19.74 28.09 8.38
C ASN A 348 -19.13 26.97 7.54
N THR A 349 -18.17 26.27 8.12
CA THR A 349 -17.56 25.09 7.55
C THR A 349 -17.93 23.86 8.36
N TYR A 350 -17.87 22.72 7.71
CA TYR A 350 -17.94 21.42 8.35
C TYR A 350 -16.87 20.50 7.78
N ILE A 351 -16.56 19.43 8.48
CA ILE A 351 -15.62 18.42 8.02
C ILE A 351 -16.42 17.15 7.73
N GLU A 352 -16.28 16.63 6.52
CA GLU A 352 -16.88 15.37 6.11
C GLU A 352 -15.80 14.31 6.01
N GLY A 353 -16.08 13.13 6.56
CA GLY A 353 -15.22 11.97 6.48
C GLY A 353 -15.19 11.14 7.75
N HIS A 354 -14.69 9.93 7.62
CA HIS A 354 -14.47 8.98 8.68
C HIS A 354 -13.16 8.27 8.38
N LEU A 355 -12.31 8.10 9.39
CA LEU A 355 -11.03 7.46 9.25
C LEU A 355 -10.76 6.51 10.41
N ASP A 356 -10.72 5.22 10.09
CA ASP A 356 -10.23 4.18 10.99
C ASP A 356 -8.81 3.76 10.59
N LEU A 357 -7.92 3.69 11.57
CA LEU A 357 -6.55 3.21 11.36
C LEU A 357 -6.19 2.13 12.38
N LEU A 358 -5.33 1.22 11.96
CA LEU A 358 -4.66 0.29 12.87
C LEU A 358 -3.65 1.06 13.72
N LEU A 359 -3.93 1.18 15.02
CA LEU A 359 -3.08 1.87 15.99
C LEU A 359 -2.67 0.94 17.11
N SER A 360 -1.44 1.08 17.57
CA SER A 360 -0.96 0.53 18.83
C SER A 360 -1.37 1.44 20.00
N GLU A 361 -1.14 0.99 21.23
CA GLU A 361 -1.35 1.82 22.43
C GLU A 361 -0.37 2.98 22.54
N ASN A 362 0.81 2.85 21.93
CA ASN A 362 1.88 3.84 21.98
C ASN A 362 1.81 4.87 20.86
N ASP A 363 0.93 4.70 19.87
CA ASP A 363 0.79 5.65 18.77
C ASP A 363 0.22 6.99 19.25
N LYS A 364 0.90 8.06 18.87
CA LYS A 364 0.43 9.44 19.06
C LYS A 364 -0.25 9.92 17.81
N VAL A 365 -1.46 10.42 17.95
CA VAL A 365 -2.23 10.99 16.84
C VAL A 365 -2.33 12.49 17.03
N ASP A 366 -1.85 13.23 16.03
CA ASP A 366 -1.95 14.67 15.94
C ASP A 366 -2.74 15.08 14.71
N TYR A 367 -3.32 16.27 14.74
CA TYR A 367 -4.14 16.78 13.64
C TYR A 367 -3.67 18.17 13.27
N THR A 368 -3.59 18.43 11.96
CA THR A 368 -3.41 19.78 11.43
C THR A 368 -4.44 20.05 10.34
N TYR A 369 -4.82 21.31 10.18
CA TYR A 369 -5.69 21.71 9.08
C TYR A 369 -5.00 22.74 8.19
N ASN A 370 -5.38 22.74 6.93
CA ASN A 370 -4.99 23.76 5.97
C ASN A 370 -6.27 24.33 5.35
N MET A 371 -6.54 25.59 5.65
CA MET A 371 -7.71 26.30 5.16
C MET A 371 -7.31 27.76 4.91
N PRO A 372 -7.73 28.39 3.81
CA PRO A 372 -7.47 29.81 3.59
C PRO A 372 -8.23 30.66 4.62
N GLU A 373 -7.70 31.85 4.92
CA GLU A 373 -8.39 32.79 5.80
C GLU A 373 -9.67 33.37 5.16
N MET A 374 -9.71 33.39 3.84
CA MET A 374 -10.82 33.96 3.08
C MET A 374 -11.00 33.25 1.75
N VAL A 375 -12.23 33.08 1.32
CA VAL A 375 -12.60 32.59 -0.02
C VAL A 375 -13.35 33.68 -0.79
N LYS A 376 -13.30 33.58 -2.14
CA LYS A 376 -13.95 34.58 -3.01
C LYS A 376 -15.33 34.07 -3.46
N ALA A 377 -16.35 34.92 -3.37
CA ALA A 377 -17.67 34.62 -3.93
C ALA A 377 -17.65 34.56 -5.47
N PRO A 378 -18.54 33.77 -6.09
CA PRO A 378 -19.52 32.87 -5.48
C PRO A 378 -18.87 31.59 -4.98
N ILE A 379 -19.32 31.11 -3.83
CA ILE A 379 -18.97 29.80 -3.30
C ILE A 379 -20.23 28.97 -3.14
N HIS A 380 -20.19 27.72 -3.56
CA HIS A 380 -21.35 26.84 -3.51
C HIS A 380 -21.28 25.92 -2.27
N LYS A 381 -22.45 25.57 -1.76
CA LYS A 381 -22.58 24.55 -0.74
C LYS A 381 -21.92 23.25 -1.22
N GLY A 382 -21.04 22.67 -0.42
CA GLY A 382 -20.30 21.46 -0.79
C GLY A 382 -18.96 21.73 -1.49
N SER A 383 -18.56 23.00 -1.69
CA SER A 383 -17.22 23.30 -2.20
C SER A 383 -16.14 22.99 -1.17
N ALA A 384 -15.15 22.18 -1.56
CA ALA A 384 -13.99 21.94 -0.73
C ALA A 384 -13.08 23.18 -0.69
N VAL A 385 -12.73 23.65 0.50
CA VAL A 385 -11.86 24.83 0.67
C VAL A 385 -10.63 24.55 1.52
N GLY A 386 -10.48 23.33 2.02
CA GLY A 386 -9.34 22.96 2.82
C GLY A 386 -9.31 21.47 3.11
N TYR A 387 -8.38 21.07 3.96
CA TYR A 387 -8.22 19.67 4.37
C TYR A 387 -7.66 19.59 5.81
N ILE A 388 -7.90 18.44 6.44
CA ILE A 388 -7.25 18.06 7.69
C ILE A 388 -6.24 16.96 7.37
N ASN A 389 -5.06 17.08 7.96
CA ASN A 389 -4.06 16.02 8.01
C ASN A 389 -4.15 15.32 9.36
N VAL A 390 -4.11 14.01 9.33
CA VAL A 390 -3.93 13.16 10.51
C VAL A 390 -2.49 12.67 10.51
N TRP A 391 -1.82 12.90 11.60
CA TRP A 391 -0.41 12.54 11.81
C TRP A 391 -0.33 11.41 12.82
N ILE A 392 0.38 10.35 12.48
CA ILE A 392 0.66 9.25 13.40
C ILE A 392 2.15 9.25 13.67
N ASN A 393 2.54 9.49 14.93
CA ASN A 393 3.95 9.59 15.34
C ASN A 393 4.77 10.61 14.52
N GLY A 394 4.14 11.71 14.09
CA GLY A 394 4.78 12.73 13.27
C GLY A 394 4.85 12.42 11.75
N GLU A 395 4.27 11.32 11.29
CA GLU A 395 4.09 10.97 9.87
C GLU A 395 2.62 11.15 9.45
N ILE A 396 2.39 11.67 8.21
CA ILE A 396 1.03 11.87 7.64
C ILE A 396 0.56 10.57 6.99
#